data_1fc9ee0e96cf495f55384ee66bf32fe8
#
_entry.id   1fc9ee0e96cf495f55384ee66bf32fe8
#
_cell.length_a   1.000
_cell.length_b   1.000
_cell.length_c   1.000
_cell.angle_alpha   90.00
_cell.angle_beta   90.00
_cell.angle_gamma   90.00
#
_symmetry.space_group_name_H-M   'P 1'
#
loop_
_entity.id
_entity.type
_entity.pdbx_description
1 polymer ?
#
loop_
_entity_poly.entity_id
_entity_poly.type
_entity_poly.pdbx_seq_one_letter_code
_entity_poly.pdbx_strand_id
1 'polypeptide(L)'
;MLEYTLKNGIRLVAEKLPHLHSVCMGVWVNVGSGNEQPQENGLSHFIEHLVFKGTASRSARDIAEEMDDIGAQLNAFTSKNCTCYYVRALDKDLDKGLDILADIVYRPSFKEEDIDTERGVVLEEIAMCNDNMEDIIFNLSAKAVYEGSLSMPILGTHELISAYQREDILRYWKRHYSPGNIVLSLVGNFDEKELIQKVEELFGSCPNANFALQPFKNSLRLHNIAMDKDIEQSNIILSYPGFELGNTYDYALNIVNNILGGGMSSRIVQKVREELGLAYSVYSYVNSDKEVGTLSIYAGTNPKTARLVVDELRREVEKIREEGIREKEFLASKAQLLSSLEFGLESTSSRMSRLGRGMLFLNSVKSVEEILERIEKVSMEDIKYVLNHCFLREPSISILAPNAKAVLAEIE
;
A
#
# COMPACT_ATOMS: atom_id res chain seq x y z
N MET A 1 -2.46 -12.03 22.23
CA MET A 1 -2.42 -10.70 21.55
C MET A 1 -2.75 -9.67 22.60
N LEU A 2 -1.97 -8.59 22.71
CA LEU A 2 -2.15 -7.47 23.63
C LEU A 2 -2.78 -6.32 22.85
N GLU A 3 -3.86 -5.75 23.37
CA GLU A 3 -4.44 -4.49 22.89
C GLU A 3 -4.49 -3.51 24.06
N TYR A 4 -3.98 -2.31 23.87
CA TYR A 4 -3.93 -1.28 24.90
C TYR A 4 -4.13 0.11 24.28
N THR A 5 -4.84 0.98 24.95
CA THR A 5 -4.99 2.38 24.53
C THR A 5 -4.28 3.27 25.55
N LEU A 6 -3.28 4.02 25.09
CA LEU A 6 -2.53 4.97 25.90
C LEU A 6 -3.46 6.09 26.39
N LYS A 7 -3.06 6.77 27.47
CA LYS A 7 -3.84 7.86 28.09
C LYS A 7 -4.16 9.01 27.12
N ASN A 8 -3.33 9.21 26.10
CA ASN A 8 -3.54 10.23 25.08
C ASN A 8 -4.33 9.73 23.85
N GLY A 9 -4.76 8.46 23.82
CA GLY A 9 -5.58 7.90 22.76
C GLY A 9 -4.82 7.13 21.68
N ILE A 10 -3.49 7.02 21.72
CA ILE A 10 -2.72 6.13 20.85
C ILE A 10 -3.10 4.68 21.14
N ARG A 11 -3.34 3.90 20.11
CA ARG A 11 -3.66 2.46 20.22
C ARG A 11 -2.40 1.65 20.01
N LEU A 12 -2.14 0.72 20.93
CA LEU A 12 -1.08 -0.29 20.83
C LEU A 12 -1.71 -1.65 20.56
N VAL A 13 -1.17 -2.37 19.60
CA VAL A 13 -1.46 -3.79 19.37
C VAL A 13 -0.17 -4.57 19.31
N ALA A 14 -0.04 -5.65 20.10
CA ALA A 14 1.20 -6.42 20.13
C ALA A 14 0.95 -7.94 20.18
N GLU A 15 1.82 -8.69 19.52
CA GLU A 15 1.83 -10.14 19.49
C GLU A 15 3.14 -10.69 20.05
N LYS A 16 3.05 -11.36 21.20
CA LYS A 16 4.22 -11.93 21.89
C LYS A 16 4.62 -13.27 21.28
N LEU A 17 5.86 -13.37 20.81
CA LEU A 17 6.47 -14.58 20.27
C LEU A 17 7.75 -14.93 21.06
N PRO A 18 7.63 -15.62 22.22
CA PRO A 18 8.73 -15.78 23.18
C PRO A 18 9.87 -16.69 22.68
N HIS A 19 9.66 -17.40 21.57
CA HIS A 19 10.67 -18.26 20.95
C HIS A 19 11.60 -17.50 19.99
N LEU A 20 11.30 -16.23 19.69
CA LEU A 20 12.12 -15.38 18.83
C LEU A 20 13.09 -14.54 19.67
N HIS A 21 14.23 -14.19 19.07
CA HIS A 21 15.21 -13.25 19.60
C HIS A 21 15.16 -11.89 18.88
N SER A 22 14.08 -11.61 18.17
CA SER A 22 13.89 -10.36 17.45
C SER A 22 12.54 -9.75 17.75
N VAL A 23 12.46 -8.44 17.55
CA VAL A 23 11.24 -7.65 17.59
C VAL A 23 11.11 -6.83 16.32
N CYS A 24 9.88 -6.66 15.86
CA CYS A 24 9.52 -5.70 14.82
C CYS A 24 8.46 -4.77 15.38
N MET A 25 8.72 -3.47 15.36
CA MET A 25 7.85 -2.44 15.90
C MET A 25 7.58 -1.38 14.86
N GLY A 26 6.33 -0.93 14.74
CA GLY A 26 5.90 0.07 13.76
C GLY A 26 5.04 1.15 14.39
N VAL A 27 5.27 2.38 13.96
CA VAL A 27 4.41 3.56 14.20
C VAL A 27 3.64 3.83 12.91
N TRP A 28 2.35 3.63 12.94
CA TRP A 28 1.44 3.79 11.82
C TRP A 28 0.67 5.09 11.96
N VAL A 29 0.82 5.96 10.98
CA VAL A 29 0.06 7.22 10.90
C VAL A 29 -1.04 7.04 9.87
N ASN A 30 -2.29 7.32 10.26
CA ASN A 30 -3.48 7.19 9.40
C ASN A 30 -3.56 8.33 8.38
N VAL A 31 -2.47 8.57 7.67
CA VAL A 31 -2.36 9.52 6.58
C VAL A 31 -1.38 9.03 5.54
N GLY A 32 -1.77 9.10 4.29
CA GLY A 32 -0.97 8.84 3.11
C GLY A 32 -1.43 9.76 1.97
N SER A 33 -0.91 9.58 0.76
CA SER A 33 -1.23 10.47 -0.36
C SER A 33 -2.72 10.49 -0.74
N GLY A 34 -3.46 9.44 -0.43
CA GLY A 34 -4.92 9.37 -0.60
C GLY A 34 -5.72 10.22 0.39
N ASN A 35 -5.07 10.86 1.36
CA ASN A 35 -5.68 11.77 2.32
C ASN A 35 -5.23 13.23 2.12
N GLU A 36 -4.45 13.52 1.08
CA GLU A 36 -3.94 14.85 0.80
C GLU A 36 -4.94 15.69 0.01
N GLN A 37 -5.00 16.98 0.31
CA GLN A 37 -5.67 17.93 -0.56
C GLN A 37 -4.84 18.13 -1.84
N PRO A 38 -5.41 18.54 -2.98
CA PRO A 38 -4.64 18.74 -4.19
C PRO A 38 -3.41 19.64 -4.02
N GLN A 39 -3.49 20.68 -3.16
CA GLN A 39 -2.39 21.59 -2.86
C GLN A 39 -1.41 21.04 -1.81
N GLU A 40 -1.64 19.85 -1.27
CA GLU A 40 -0.80 19.18 -0.26
C GLU A 40 -0.15 17.91 -0.82
N ASN A 41 -0.36 17.62 -2.12
CA ASN A 41 0.08 16.37 -2.71
C ASN A 41 1.59 16.19 -2.65
N GLY A 42 2.00 15.07 -2.05
CA GLY A 42 3.39 14.69 -1.80
C GLY A 42 3.91 15.03 -0.41
N LEU A 43 3.15 15.77 0.44
CA LEU A 43 3.61 16.11 1.80
C LEU A 43 3.79 14.90 2.71
N SER A 44 2.94 13.86 2.59
CA SER A 44 3.10 12.63 3.38
C SER A 44 4.46 11.98 3.12
N HIS A 45 4.82 11.85 1.85
CA HIS A 45 6.08 11.27 1.43
C HIS A 45 7.27 12.19 1.77
N PHE A 46 7.14 13.48 1.54
CA PHE A 46 8.21 14.42 1.87
C PHE A 46 8.51 14.46 3.37
N ILE A 47 7.50 14.39 4.23
CA ILE A 47 7.66 14.28 5.68
C ILE A 47 8.31 12.94 6.07
N GLU A 48 7.99 11.86 5.38
CA GLU A 48 8.66 10.57 5.58
C GLU A 48 10.17 10.71 5.46
N HIS A 49 10.68 11.37 4.40
CA HIS A 49 12.11 11.66 4.24
C HIS A 49 12.67 12.53 5.35
N LEU A 50 11.95 13.61 5.67
CA LEU A 50 12.43 14.65 6.57
C LEU A 50 12.58 14.20 8.03
N VAL A 51 11.79 13.23 8.52
CA VAL A 51 11.90 12.77 9.91
C VAL A 51 13.22 12.06 10.21
N PHE A 52 13.91 11.55 9.18
CA PHE A 52 15.23 10.92 9.31
C PHE A 52 16.39 11.93 9.31
N LYS A 53 16.13 13.22 9.02
CA LYS A 53 17.19 14.24 8.94
C LYS A 53 17.58 14.83 10.28
N GLY A 54 16.92 14.42 11.33
CA GLY A 54 17.27 14.76 12.71
C GLY A 54 16.07 15.19 13.53
N THR A 55 16.27 15.16 14.81
CA THR A 55 15.29 15.50 15.83
C THR A 55 15.81 16.67 16.70
N ALA A 56 15.08 16.98 17.76
CA ALA A 56 15.56 17.96 18.75
C ALA A 56 16.80 17.45 19.52
N SER A 57 17.00 16.12 19.59
CA SER A 57 18.06 15.48 20.40
C SER A 57 19.12 14.73 19.58
N ARG A 58 18.85 14.43 18.31
CA ARG A 58 19.72 13.63 17.44
C ARG A 58 19.89 14.27 16.07
N SER A 59 21.09 14.26 15.54
CA SER A 59 21.33 14.51 14.11
C SER A 59 20.94 13.27 13.28
N ALA A 60 20.85 13.42 11.95
CA ALA A 60 20.65 12.28 11.05
C ALA A 60 21.74 11.21 11.21
N ARG A 61 22.98 11.65 11.46
CA ARG A 61 24.11 10.76 11.69
C ARG A 61 23.96 9.99 13.01
N ASP A 62 23.55 10.66 14.11
CA ASP A 62 23.33 10.01 15.40
C ASP A 62 22.25 8.94 15.29
N ILE A 63 21.15 9.20 14.55
CA ILE A 63 20.07 8.22 14.29
C ILE A 63 20.64 6.98 13.59
N ALA A 64 21.46 7.17 12.55
CA ALA A 64 22.06 6.07 11.82
C ALA A 64 23.06 5.28 12.69
N GLU A 65 24.00 5.97 13.35
CA GLU A 65 25.00 5.33 14.22
C GLU A 65 24.36 4.57 15.38
N GLU A 66 23.35 5.14 16.06
CA GLU A 66 22.63 4.48 17.15
C GLU A 66 21.89 3.22 16.71
N MET A 67 21.39 3.17 15.45
CA MET A 67 20.75 1.98 14.89
C MET A 67 21.77 0.93 14.46
N ASP A 68 22.90 1.35 13.87
CA ASP A 68 23.98 0.47 13.47
C ASP A 68 24.65 -0.19 14.71
N ASP A 69 24.83 0.54 15.80
CA ASP A 69 25.42 0.07 17.05
C ASP A 69 24.66 -1.13 17.65
N ILE A 70 23.35 -1.20 17.45
CA ILE A 70 22.49 -2.31 17.89
C ILE A 70 22.19 -3.32 16.76
N GLY A 71 22.74 -3.11 15.57
CA GLY A 71 22.48 -3.97 14.40
C GLY A 71 21.02 -3.99 13.96
N ALA A 72 20.29 -2.90 14.18
CA ALA A 72 18.88 -2.79 13.86
C ALA A 72 18.65 -2.19 12.46
N GLN A 73 17.46 -2.42 11.94
CA GLN A 73 17.00 -1.88 10.66
C GLN A 73 15.87 -0.89 10.91
N LEU A 74 16.11 0.38 10.62
CA LEU A 74 15.10 1.44 10.65
C LEU A 74 14.69 1.76 9.21
N ASN A 75 13.39 1.80 8.94
CA ASN A 75 12.86 2.11 7.62
C ASN A 75 11.46 2.72 7.72
N ALA A 76 10.94 3.22 6.58
CA ALA A 76 9.59 3.73 6.48
C ALA A 76 8.99 3.47 5.09
N PHE A 77 7.72 3.71 4.95
CA PHE A 77 7.04 3.79 3.66
C PHE A 77 5.80 4.66 3.74
N THR A 78 5.50 5.34 2.65
CA THR A 78 4.24 6.04 2.42
C THR A 78 3.43 5.32 1.36
N SER A 79 2.16 5.08 1.68
CA SER A 79 1.17 4.52 0.75
C SER A 79 0.04 5.54 0.49
N LYS A 80 -0.98 5.12 -0.25
CA LYS A 80 -2.21 5.91 -0.39
C LYS A 80 -2.92 6.14 0.95
N ASN A 81 -2.92 5.15 1.84
CA ASN A 81 -3.76 5.14 3.04
C ASN A 81 -3.02 5.44 4.33
N CYS A 82 -1.71 5.24 4.40
CA CYS A 82 -0.93 5.43 5.62
C CYS A 82 0.54 5.69 5.34
N THR A 83 1.22 6.26 6.35
CA THR A 83 2.67 6.30 6.48
C THR A 83 3.07 5.42 7.66
N CYS A 84 4.10 4.60 7.51
CA CYS A 84 4.60 3.71 8.55
C CYS A 84 6.09 3.87 8.74
N TYR A 85 6.52 4.07 9.99
CA TYR A 85 7.90 4.07 10.42
C TYR A 85 8.12 2.82 11.25
N TYR A 86 9.13 2.02 10.94
CA TYR A 86 9.33 0.77 11.66
C TYR A 86 10.78 0.42 11.90
N VAL A 87 11.02 -0.30 12.99
CA VAL A 87 12.32 -0.84 13.39
C VAL A 87 12.23 -2.34 13.53
N ARG A 88 13.25 -3.03 13.04
CA ARG A 88 13.51 -4.44 13.33
C ARG A 88 14.82 -4.55 14.08
N ALA A 89 14.78 -5.12 15.28
CA ALA A 89 15.93 -5.22 16.18
C ALA A 89 15.94 -6.56 16.94
N LEU A 90 16.99 -6.80 17.72
CA LEU A 90 16.96 -7.86 18.72
C LEU A 90 16.03 -7.46 19.89
N ASP A 91 15.47 -8.45 20.58
CA ASP A 91 14.55 -8.24 21.71
C ASP A 91 15.18 -7.45 22.86
N LYS A 92 16.47 -7.64 23.12
CA LYS A 92 17.25 -6.89 24.12
C LYS A 92 17.36 -5.38 23.81
N ASP A 93 17.21 -4.99 22.56
CA ASP A 93 17.36 -3.62 22.06
C ASP A 93 16.00 -2.94 21.76
N LEU A 94 14.88 -3.54 22.22
CA LEU A 94 13.53 -3.04 22.07
C LEU A 94 13.37 -1.60 22.53
N ASP A 95 13.86 -1.28 23.72
CA ASP A 95 13.76 0.06 24.31
C ASP A 95 14.44 1.13 23.47
N LYS A 96 15.58 0.80 22.89
CA LYS A 96 16.33 1.71 22.01
C LYS A 96 15.59 1.97 20.71
N GLY A 97 15.03 0.90 20.10
CA GLY A 97 14.24 1.03 18.88
C GLY A 97 12.98 1.87 19.09
N LEU A 98 12.26 1.66 20.20
CA LEU A 98 11.08 2.46 20.56
C LEU A 98 11.42 3.93 20.81
N ASP A 99 12.53 4.23 21.49
CA ASP A 99 12.97 5.58 21.75
C ASP A 99 13.28 6.35 20.45
N ILE A 100 14.00 5.73 19.51
CA ILE A 100 14.31 6.33 18.23
C ILE A 100 13.03 6.55 17.40
N LEU A 101 12.11 5.56 17.33
CA LEU A 101 10.84 5.74 16.65
C LEU A 101 10.01 6.89 17.23
N ALA A 102 9.95 6.99 18.55
CA ALA A 102 9.23 8.09 19.21
C ALA A 102 9.89 9.44 18.90
N ASP A 103 11.21 9.50 18.89
CA ASP A 103 11.96 10.72 18.64
C ASP A 103 11.76 11.23 17.21
N ILE A 104 11.93 10.38 16.19
CA ILE A 104 11.77 10.79 14.78
C ILE A 104 10.33 11.16 14.44
N VAL A 105 9.33 10.50 15.03
CA VAL A 105 7.91 10.76 14.73
C VAL A 105 7.38 12.02 15.43
N TYR A 106 7.80 12.26 16.68
CA TYR A 106 7.22 13.33 17.50
C TYR A 106 8.09 14.55 17.70
N ARG A 107 9.39 14.46 17.45
CA ARG A 107 10.35 15.53 17.70
C ARG A 107 11.24 15.85 16.49
N PRO A 108 10.74 15.69 15.23
CA PRO A 108 11.55 16.02 14.06
C PRO A 108 11.94 17.51 14.08
N SER A 109 13.15 17.82 13.66
CA SER A 109 13.67 19.20 13.69
C SER A 109 13.13 20.05 12.55
N PHE A 110 12.92 19.47 11.37
CA PHE A 110 12.51 20.13 10.13
C PHE A 110 13.29 21.42 9.88
N LYS A 111 14.64 21.36 9.92
CA LYS A 111 15.50 22.49 9.63
C LYS A 111 15.40 22.87 8.15
N GLU A 112 15.48 24.15 7.83
CA GLU A 112 15.37 24.65 6.46
C GLU A 112 16.45 24.04 5.55
N GLU A 113 17.68 23.91 6.04
CA GLU A 113 18.79 23.28 5.32
C GLU A 113 18.54 21.81 4.96
N ASP A 114 17.90 21.06 5.87
CA ASP A 114 17.53 19.66 5.64
C ASP A 114 16.36 19.56 4.65
N ILE A 115 15.40 20.48 4.73
CA ILE A 115 14.27 20.56 3.81
C ILE A 115 14.76 20.83 2.38
N ASP A 116 15.68 21.77 2.19
CA ASP A 116 16.22 22.09 0.88
C ASP A 116 17.03 20.94 0.29
N THR A 117 17.80 20.25 1.13
CA THR A 117 18.57 19.06 0.72
C THR A 117 17.63 17.94 0.30
N GLU A 118 16.63 17.59 1.13
CA GLU A 118 15.69 16.50 0.83
C GLU A 118 14.73 16.85 -0.32
N ARG A 119 14.40 18.12 -0.51
CA ARG A 119 13.67 18.57 -1.70
C ARG A 119 14.39 18.12 -2.97
N GLY A 120 15.71 18.32 -3.02
CA GLY A 120 16.52 17.85 -4.15
C GLY A 120 16.41 16.33 -4.36
N VAL A 121 16.51 15.56 -3.28
CA VAL A 121 16.37 14.09 -3.33
C VAL A 121 15.00 13.64 -3.85
N VAL A 122 13.92 14.22 -3.32
CA VAL A 122 12.55 13.87 -3.76
C VAL A 122 12.28 14.29 -5.20
N LEU A 123 12.83 15.42 -5.65
CA LEU A 123 12.72 15.83 -7.06
C LEU A 123 13.46 14.88 -8.01
N GLU A 124 14.62 14.37 -7.62
CA GLU A 124 15.32 13.31 -8.38
C GLU A 124 14.51 12.01 -8.39
N GLU A 125 13.88 11.62 -7.28
CA GLU A 125 13.02 10.45 -7.23
C GLU A 125 11.80 10.60 -8.16
N ILE A 126 11.16 11.79 -8.18
CA ILE A 126 10.09 12.08 -9.14
C ILE A 126 10.60 11.95 -10.59
N ALA A 127 11.81 12.43 -10.87
CA ALA A 127 12.40 12.29 -12.20
C ALA A 127 12.62 10.81 -12.56
N MET A 128 13.17 10.01 -11.63
CA MET A 128 13.35 8.57 -11.82
C MET A 128 12.02 7.84 -12.09
N CYS A 129 10.96 8.16 -11.33
CA CYS A 129 9.61 7.60 -11.57
C CYS A 129 9.04 8.01 -12.94
N ASN A 130 9.34 9.23 -13.42
CA ASN A 130 8.91 9.67 -14.75
C ASN A 130 9.71 9.03 -15.90
N ASP A 131 10.83 8.39 -15.61
CA ASP A 131 11.62 7.59 -16.54
C ASP A 131 11.27 6.10 -16.48
N ASN A 132 10.64 5.63 -15.39
CA ASN A 132 10.21 4.25 -15.24
C ASN A 132 8.81 4.04 -15.86
N MET A 133 8.72 3.15 -16.85
CA MET A 133 7.48 2.91 -17.60
C MET A 133 6.38 2.29 -16.74
N GLU A 134 6.74 1.47 -15.77
CA GLU A 134 5.79 0.84 -14.86
C GLU A 134 5.18 1.89 -13.92
N ASP A 135 5.98 2.78 -13.33
CA ASP A 135 5.48 3.87 -12.49
C ASP A 135 4.57 4.82 -13.25
N ILE A 136 4.93 5.16 -14.50
CA ILE A 136 4.12 6.03 -15.35
C ILE A 136 2.76 5.39 -15.63
N ILE A 137 2.71 4.12 -16.04
CA ILE A 137 1.43 3.48 -16.37
C ILE A 137 0.55 3.28 -15.13
N PHE A 138 1.12 2.99 -13.95
CA PHE A 138 0.36 2.92 -12.71
C PHE A 138 -0.22 4.28 -12.30
N ASN A 139 0.55 5.36 -12.40
CA ASN A 139 0.07 6.72 -12.15
C ASN A 139 -0.98 7.15 -13.18
N LEU A 140 -0.82 6.76 -14.44
CA LEU A 140 -1.79 7.02 -15.50
C LEU A 140 -3.10 6.29 -15.23
N SER A 141 -3.02 5.02 -14.85
CA SER A 141 -4.18 4.20 -14.48
C SER A 141 -4.89 4.77 -13.25
N ALA A 142 -4.17 5.22 -12.22
CA ALA A 142 -4.79 5.85 -11.06
C ALA A 142 -5.61 7.09 -11.46
N LYS A 143 -5.12 7.92 -12.38
CA LYS A 143 -5.85 9.08 -12.93
C LYS A 143 -7.10 8.68 -13.71
N ALA A 144 -7.08 7.53 -14.39
CA ALA A 144 -8.21 7.04 -15.18
C ALA A 144 -9.30 6.38 -14.31
N VAL A 145 -8.90 5.78 -13.20
CA VAL A 145 -9.74 4.93 -12.37
C VAL A 145 -10.39 5.68 -11.22
N TYR A 146 -9.64 6.60 -10.59
CA TYR A 146 -10.08 7.28 -9.37
C TYR A 146 -10.42 8.75 -9.59
N GLU A 147 -11.39 9.21 -8.83
CA GLU A 147 -11.65 10.62 -8.57
C GLU A 147 -11.21 10.95 -7.13
N GLY A 148 -10.66 12.15 -6.93
CA GLY A 148 -10.13 12.57 -5.63
C GLY A 148 -8.63 12.28 -5.48
N SER A 149 -8.17 12.21 -4.24
CA SER A 149 -6.73 12.10 -3.91
C SER A 149 -6.09 10.77 -4.29
N LEU A 150 -6.87 9.70 -4.44
CA LEU A 150 -6.34 8.42 -4.95
C LEU A 150 -5.79 8.52 -6.38
N SER A 151 -6.26 9.49 -7.17
CA SER A 151 -5.77 9.74 -8.53
C SER A 151 -4.41 10.43 -8.58
N MET A 152 -3.95 11.05 -7.47
CA MET A 152 -2.71 11.80 -7.40
C MET A 152 -1.50 10.89 -7.10
N PRO A 153 -0.28 11.20 -7.60
CA PRO A 153 0.92 10.41 -7.30
C PRO A 153 1.30 10.48 -5.81
N ILE A 154 1.96 9.44 -5.29
CA ILE A 154 2.41 9.40 -3.88
C ILE A 154 3.52 10.44 -3.65
N LEU A 155 4.45 10.56 -4.57
CA LEU A 155 5.61 11.47 -4.48
C LEU A 155 5.23 12.94 -4.61
N GLY A 156 4.00 13.26 -5.01
CA GLY A 156 3.60 14.60 -5.36
C GLY A 156 4.03 15.00 -6.78
N THR A 157 3.97 16.30 -7.07
CA THR A 157 4.42 16.87 -8.34
C THR A 157 5.66 17.72 -8.14
N HIS A 158 6.46 17.86 -9.20
CA HIS A 158 7.67 18.71 -9.19
C HIS A 158 7.35 20.14 -8.71
N GLU A 159 6.23 20.70 -9.17
CA GLU A 159 5.81 22.07 -8.84
C GLU A 159 5.49 22.20 -7.35
N LEU A 160 4.74 21.26 -6.76
CA LEU A 160 4.36 21.31 -5.36
C LEU A 160 5.56 21.07 -4.43
N ILE A 161 6.35 20.03 -4.70
CA ILE A 161 7.55 19.73 -3.89
C ILE A 161 8.54 20.90 -3.92
N SER A 162 8.70 21.57 -5.07
CA SER A 162 9.56 22.76 -5.19
C SER A 162 9.02 23.97 -4.41
N ALA A 163 7.72 24.05 -4.20
CA ALA A 163 7.07 25.23 -3.59
C ALA A 163 6.91 25.13 -2.07
N TYR A 164 6.88 23.93 -1.48
CA TYR A 164 6.62 23.76 -0.04
C TYR A 164 7.66 24.48 0.83
N GLN A 165 7.13 25.20 1.82
CA GLN A 165 7.94 25.86 2.85
C GLN A 165 7.86 25.09 4.16
N ARG A 166 8.75 25.38 5.09
CA ARG A 166 8.78 24.76 6.43
C ARG A 166 7.45 24.86 7.15
N GLU A 167 6.73 25.95 7.02
CA GLU A 167 5.42 26.20 7.62
C GLU A 167 4.34 25.24 7.10
N ASP A 168 4.39 24.87 5.81
CA ASP A 168 3.46 23.93 5.20
C ASP A 168 3.69 22.52 5.77
N ILE A 169 4.95 22.11 5.86
CA ILE A 169 5.39 20.84 6.45
C ILE A 169 4.94 20.74 7.91
N LEU A 170 5.23 21.77 8.72
CA LEU A 170 4.87 21.83 10.14
C LEU A 170 3.35 21.79 10.34
N ARG A 171 2.60 22.53 9.51
CA ARG A 171 1.13 22.57 9.56
C ARG A 171 0.55 21.19 9.25
N TYR A 172 1.04 20.53 8.21
CA TYR A 172 0.61 19.20 7.80
C TYR A 172 0.96 18.16 8.86
N TRP A 173 2.21 18.13 9.32
CA TRP A 173 2.69 17.22 10.37
C TRP A 173 1.88 17.36 11.66
N LYS A 174 1.70 18.57 12.19
CA LYS A 174 0.89 18.81 13.41
C LYS A 174 -0.55 18.34 13.28
N ARG A 175 -1.14 18.45 12.09
CA ARG A 175 -2.51 18.03 11.83
C ARG A 175 -2.65 16.52 11.82
N HIS A 176 -1.73 15.82 11.20
CA HIS A 176 -1.87 14.40 10.92
C HIS A 176 -1.17 13.48 11.94
N TYR A 177 -0.11 13.93 12.59
CA TYR A 177 0.66 13.15 13.57
C TYR A 177 0.13 13.32 15.00
N SER A 178 -1.19 13.38 15.15
CA SER A 178 -1.88 13.45 16.44
C SER A 178 -2.15 12.05 17.01
N PRO A 179 -2.22 11.90 18.35
CA PRO A 179 -2.40 10.61 19.01
C PRO A 179 -3.56 9.76 18.49
N GLY A 180 -4.74 10.37 18.26
CA GLY A 180 -5.91 9.66 17.76
C GLY A 180 -5.75 9.09 16.34
N ASN A 181 -4.73 9.54 15.63
CA ASN A 181 -4.41 9.14 14.25
C ASN A 181 -3.27 8.12 14.17
N ILE A 182 -2.75 7.66 15.32
CA ILE A 182 -1.58 6.78 15.41
C ILE A 182 -1.95 5.43 16.01
N VAL A 183 -1.35 4.41 15.44
CA VAL A 183 -1.33 3.04 15.96
C VAL A 183 0.11 2.59 16.11
N LEU A 184 0.43 2.00 17.26
CA LEU A 184 1.66 1.27 17.49
C LEU A 184 1.40 -0.21 17.28
N SER A 185 2.24 -0.89 16.51
CA SER A 185 2.20 -2.35 16.39
C SER A 185 3.55 -2.96 16.73
N LEU A 186 3.55 -4.07 17.44
CA LEU A 186 4.77 -4.75 17.86
C LEU A 186 4.61 -6.26 17.82
N VAL A 187 5.62 -6.95 17.29
CA VAL A 187 5.67 -8.42 17.22
C VAL A 187 7.05 -8.89 17.61
N GLY A 188 7.11 -9.90 18.46
CA GLY A 188 8.37 -10.53 18.88
C GLY A 188 8.39 -10.91 20.35
N ASN A 189 9.60 -10.97 20.94
CA ASN A 189 9.76 -11.31 22.36
C ASN A 189 9.85 -10.04 23.21
N PHE A 190 8.95 -9.88 24.17
CA PHE A 190 8.90 -8.72 25.09
C PHE A 190 8.14 -9.06 26.37
N ASP A 191 8.34 -8.28 27.45
CA ASP A 191 7.45 -8.27 28.60
C ASP A 191 6.32 -7.27 28.39
N GLU A 192 5.07 -7.69 28.63
CA GLU A 192 3.89 -6.88 28.36
C GLU A 192 3.80 -5.64 29.27
N LYS A 193 4.19 -5.77 30.54
CA LYS A 193 4.13 -4.66 31.52
C LYS A 193 5.21 -3.63 31.24
N GLU A 194 6.42 -4.09 30.95
CA GLU A 194 7.54 -3.23 30.59
C GLU A 194 7.25 -2.50 29.27
N LEU A 195 6.67 -3.19 28.27
CA LEU A 195 6.25 -2.59 27.01
C LEU A 195 5.22 -1.47 27.24
N ILE A 196 4.13 -1.73 27.99
CA ILE A 196 3.11 -0.70 28.28
C ILE A 196 3.73 0.50 28.98
N GLN A 197 4.57 0.26 30.01
CA GLN A 197 5.24 1.34 30.72
C GLN A 197 6.11 2.17 29.76
N LYS A 198 6.88 1.52 28.91
CA LYS A 198 7.80 2.18 27.97
C LYS A 198 7.07 2.99 26.90
N VAL A 199 5.99 2.44 26.32
CA VAL A 199 5.22 3.20 25.32
C VAL A 199 4.46 4.37 25.93
N GLU A 200 3.97 4.25 27.20
CA GLU A 200 3.39 5.40 27.92
C GLU A 200 4.44 6.50 28.19
N GLU A 201 5.66 6.12 28.54
CA GLU A 201 6.76 7.07 28.75
C GLU A 201 7.12 7.82 27.48
N LEU A 202 7.31 7.10 26.37
CA LEU A 202 7.83 7.66 25.13
C LEU A 202 6.75 8.37 24.28
N PHE A 203 5.56 7.78 24.19
CA PHE A 203 4.48 8.23 23.31
C PHE A 203 3.33 8.93 24.06
N GLY A 204 3.16 8.68 25.35
CA GLY A 204 2.04 9.21 26.14
C GLY A 204 2.08 10.73 26.38
N SER A 205 3.26 11.35 26.28
CA SER A 205 3.43 12.81 26.46
C SER A 205 3.11 13.63 25.19
N CYS A 206 2.80 12.98 24.08
CA CYS A 206 2.43 13.68 22.84
C CYS A 206 1.15 14.48 23.03
N PRO A 207 1.14 15.78 22.69
CA PRO A 207 -0.02 16.64 22.91
C PRO A 207 -1.24 16.11 22.17
N ASN A 208 -2.36 16.02 22.89
CA ASN A 208 -3.64 15.60 22.32
C ASN A 208 -4.22 16.74 21.48
N ALA A 209 -3.85 16.83 20.22
CA ALA A 209 -4.47 17.75 19.28
C ALA A 209 -5.60 16.99 18.57
N ASN A 210 -6.84 17.20 19.02
CA ASN A 210 -8.02 16.66 18.35
C ASN A 210 -8.26 17.43 17.04
N PHE A 211 -7.53 17.05 15.97
CA PHE A 211 -7.90 17.44 14.63
C PHE A 211 -8.84 16.36 14.06
N ALA A 212 -10.10 16.74 13.86
CA ALA A 212 -11.01 15.93 13.06
C ALA A 212 -10.47 15.92 11.62
N LEU A 213 -9.93 14.79 11.19
CA LEU A 213 -9.58 14.59 9.78
C LEU A 213 -10.87 14.70 8.98
N GLN A 214 -10.91 15.62 8.03
CA GLN A 214 -12.02 15.67 7.08
C GLN A 214 -11.90 14.42 6.17
N PRO A 215 -12.91 13.55 6.13
CA PRO A 215 -12.86 12.40 5.24
C PRO A 215 -12.80 12.89 3.80
N PHE A 216 -11.78 12.47 3.07
CA PHE A 216 -11.71 12.62 1.62
C PHE A 216 -12.69 11.61 1.01
N LYS A 217 -13.54 12.07 0.11
CA LYS A 217 -14.44 11.19 -0.63
C LYS A 217 -13.77 10.79 -1.93
N ASN A 218 -13.15 9.62 -1.93
CA ASN A 218 -12.67 9.00 -3.16
C ASN A 218 -13.79 8.20 -3.81
N SER A 219 -13.84 8.20 -5.14
CA SER A 219 -14.81 7.42 -5.90
C SER A 219 -14.17 6.82 -7.16
N LEU A 220 -14.81 5.79 -7.72
CA LEU A 220 -14.42 5.23 -9.02
C LEU A 220 -15.02 6.07 -10.13
N ARG A 221 -14.20 6.44 -11.10
CA ARG A 221 -14.61 7.17 -12.30
C ARG A 221 -14.55 6.33 -13.56
N LEU A 222 -13.66 5.39 -13.67
CA LEU A 222 -13.43 4.45 -14.77
C LEU A 222 -13.60 5.09 -16.17
N HIS A 223 -12.55 5.67 -16.69
CA HIS A 223 -12.49 6.16 -18.07
C HIS A 223 -11.21 5.68 -18.74
N ASN A 224 -11.17 5.72 -20.06
CA ASN A 224 -9.99 5.31 -20.81
C ASN A 224 -8.98 6.46 -20.89
N ILE A 225 -7.68 6.12 -20.88
CA ILE A 225 -6.60 7.09 -21.00
C ILE A 225 -5.44 6.50 -21.80
N ALA A 226 -4.83 7.31 -22.66
CA ALA A 226 -3.65 6.92 -23.42
C ALA A 226 -2.60 8.00 -23.41
N MET A 227 -1.35 7.59 -23.26
CA MET A 227 -0.18 8.47 -23.32
C MET A 227 0.81 7.95 -24.36
N ASP A 228 1.07 8.78 -25.37
CA ASP A 228 2.14 8.49 -26.33
C ASP A 228 3.49 8.82 -25.71
N LYS A 229 4.40 7.85 -25.71
CA LYS A 229 5.80 7.99 -25.26
C LYS A 229 6.69 7.10 -26.13
N ASP A 230 7.82 7.60 -26.57
CA ASP A 230 8.78 6.85 -27.36
C ASP A 230 9.50 5.80 -26.49
N ILE A 231 8.99 4.58 -26.55
CA ILE A 231 9.40 3.44 -25.73
C ILE A 231 9.33 2.14 -26.55
N GLU A 232 10.16 1.16 -26.19
CA GLU A 232 10.22 -0.11 -26.93
C GLU A 232 9.05 -1.07 -26.62
N GLN A 233 8.41 -0.91 -25.45
CA GLN A 233 7.37 -1.80 -24.95
C GLN A 233 6.09 -1.00 -24.63
N SER A 234 4.94 -1.52 -25.04
CA SER A 234 3.65 -1.01 -24.59
C SER A 234 3.30 -1.56 -23.21
N ASN A 235 2.85 -0.67 -22.33
CA ASN A 235 2.33 -1.02 -21.00
C ASN A 235 0.84 -0.72 -20.96
N ILE A 236 0.06 -1.70 -20.53
CA ILE A 236 -1.40 -1.69 -20.58
C ILE A 236 -1.94 -2.07 -19.21
N ILE A 237 -2.94 -1.33 -18.72
CA ILE A 237 -3.72 -1.73 -17.54
C ILE A 237 -5.20 -1.70 -17.88
N LEU A 238 -5.89 -2.79 -17.61
CA LEU A 238 -7.35 -2.90 -17.60
C LEU A 238 -7.81 -2.92 -16.16
N SER A 239 -8.63 -1.96 -15.74
CA SER A 239 -9.11 -1.85 -14.36
C SER A 239 -10.63 -1.99 -14.30
N TYR A 240 -11.07 -2.90 -13.46
CA TYR A 240 -12.47 -3.19 -13.16
C TYR A 240 -12.82 -2.74 -11.75
N PRO A 241 -14.10 -2.48 -11.43
CA PRO A 241 -14.53 -2.30 -10.04
C PRO A 241 -14.13 -3.49 -9.18
N GLY A 242 -13.70 -3.23 -7.95
CA GLY A 242 -13.47 -4.22 -6.90
C GLY A 242 -14.26 -3.86 -5.66
N PHE A 243 -13.77 -4.24 -4.48
CA PHE A 243 -14.41 -3.95 -3.20
C PHE A 243 -13.50 -3.08 -2.33
N GLU A 244 -14.14 -2.26 -1.50
CA GLU A 244 -13.46 -1.48 -0.46
C GLU A 244 -12.84 -2.38 0.61
N LEU A 245 -11.88 -1.87 1.33
CA LEU A 245 -11.15 -2.58 2.37
C LEU A 245 -12.08 -3.09 3.49
N GLY A 246 -11.96 -4.36 3.83
CA GLY A 246 -12.77 -5.00 4.87
C GLY A 246 -14.13 -5.49 4.40
N ASN A 247 -14.41 -5.42 3.11
CA ASN A 247 -15.62 -5.97 2.52
C ASN A 247 -15.73 -7.48 2.77
N THR A 248 -16.95 -7.97 2.86
CA THR A 248 -17.23 -9.40 3.09
C THR A 248 -16.67 -10.30 2.00
N TYR A 249 -16.56 -9.78 0.78
CA TYR A 249 -16.08 -10.52 -0.40
C TYR A 249 -14.58 -10.39 -0.68
N ASP A 250 -13.79 -9.78 0.22
CA ASP A 250 -12.34 -9.61 0.04
C ASP A 250 -11.62 -10.94 -0.27
N TYR A 251 -11.94 -12.00 0.46
CA TYR A 251 -11.29 -13.32 0.22
C TYR A 251 -11.76 -13.96 -1.09
N ALA A 252 -13.03 -13.81 -1.46
CA ALA A 252 -13.54 -14.27 -2.74
C ALA A 252 -12.91 -13.49 -3.91
N LEU A 253 -12.74 -12.18 -3.77
CA LEU A 253 -12.05 -11.34 -4.75
C LEU A 253 -10.59 -11.77 -4.93
N ASN A 254 -9.88 -12.07 -3.84
CA ASN A 254 -8.50 -12.56 -3.91
C ASN A 254 -8.40 -13.95 -4.58
N ILE A 255 -9.39 -14.82 -4.38
CA ILE A 255 -9.48 -16.11 -5.11
C ILE A 255 -9.68 -15.86 -6.60
N VAL A 256 -10.61 -14.98 -6.99
CA VAL A 256 -10.83 -14.60 -8.40
C VAL A 256 -9.57 -14.01 -9.02
N ASN A 257 -8.91 -13.09 -8.33
CA ASN A 257 -7.64 -12.50 -8.77
C ASN A 257 -6.57 -13.57 -9.00
N ASN A 258 -6.41 -14.49 -8.06
CA ASN A 258 -5.42 -15.56 -8.15
C ASN A 258 -5.65 -16.49 -9.36
N ILE A 259 -6.90 -16.84 -9.63
CA ILE A 259 -7.27 -17.66 -10.79
C ILE A 259 -7.10 -16.89 -12.10
N LEU A 260 -7.39 -15.58 -12.10
CA LEU A 260 -7.31 -14.74 -13.28
C LEU A 260 -5.86 -14.49 -13.69
N GLY A 261 -5.02 -13.98 -12.78
CA GLY A 261 -3.65 -13.57 -13.11
C GLY A 261 -2.64 -13.61 -11.95
N GLY A 262 -2.96 -14.28 -10.84
CA GLY A 262 -2.13 -14.27 -9.63
C GLY A 262 -0.95 -15.25 -9.63
N GLY A 263 -0.79 -16.11 -10.65
CA GLY A 263 0.28 -17.09 -10.69
C GLY A 263 0.50 -17.71 -12.06
N MET A 264 1.53 -18.53 -12.18
CA MET A 264 1.92 -19.14 -13.47
C MET A 264 0.82 -20.01 -14.10
N SER A 265 -0.04 -20.63 -13.32
CA SER A 265 -1.15 -21.46 -13.81
C SER A 265 -2.46 -20.67 -14.02
N SER A 266 -2.44 -19.36 -13.78
CA SER A 266 -3.60 -18.49 -13.94
C SER A 266 -3.99 -18.32 -15.41
N ARG A 267 -5.27 -18.01 -15.65
CA ARG A 267 -5.84 -18.03 -17.01
C ARG A 267 -5.16 -17.08 -17.97
N ILE A 268 -4.95 -15.82 -17.57
CA ILE A 268 -4.32 -14.83 -18.46
C ILE A 268 -2.83 -15.12 -18.70
N VAL A 269 -2.10 -15.64 -17.69
CA VAL A 269 -0.70 -16.01 -17.86
C VAL A 269 -0.61 -17.18 -18.86
N GLN A 270 -1.40 -18.22 -18.67
CA GLN A 270 -1.42 -19.36 -19.59
C GLN A 270 -1.83 -18.95 -21.00
N LYS A 271 -2.85 -18.11 -21.15
CA LYS A 271 -3.34 -17.70 -22.47
C LYS A 271 -2.42 -16.72 -23.18
N VAL A 272 -2.13 -15.60 -22.54
CA VAL A 272 -1.46 -14.46 -23.19
C VAL A 272 0.05 -14.66 -23.28
N ARG A 273 0.66 -15.24 -22.24
CA ARG A 273 2.11 -15.45 -22.17
C ARG A 273 2.53 -16.80 -22.75
N GLU A 274 1.95 -17.91 -22.25
CA GLU A 274 2.45 -19.25 -22.59
C GLU A 274 1.92 -19.74 -23.96
N GLU A 275 0.62 -19.60 -24.24
CA GLU A 275 0.03 -20.07 -25.50
C GLU A 275 0.33 -19.13 -26.67
N LEU A 276 0.07 -17.83 -26.48
CA LEU A 276 0.13 -16.84 -27.56
C LEU A 276 1.47 -16.12 -27.66
N GLY A 277 2.30 -16.12 -26.60
CA GLY A 277 3.58 -15.45 -26.57
C GLY A 277 3.50 -13.93 -26.78
N LEU A 278 2.36 -13.31 -26.40
CA LEU A 278 2.08 -11.91 -26.68
C LEU A 278 2.67 -10.96 -25.63
N ALA A 279 2.83 -11.39 -24.38
CA ALA A 279 3.36 -10.59 -23.29
C ALA A 279 4.34 -11.39 -22.45
N TYR A 280 5.49 -10.81 -22.11
CA TYR A 280 6.42 -11.42 -21.17
C TYR A 280 5.94 -11.23 -19.72
N SER A 281 5.43 -10.05 -19.39
CA SER A 281 4.88 -9.74 -18.08
C SER A 281 3.37 -9.52 -18.22
N VAL A 282 2.59 -10.38 -17.55
CA VAL A 282 1.13 -10.26 -17.45
C VAL A 282 0.69 -10.83 -16.11
N TYR A 283 -0.10 -10.04 -15.36
CA TYR A 283 -0.62 -10.41 -14.05
C TYR A 283 -1.86 -9.61 -13.69
N SER A 284 -2.61 -10.09 -12.71
CA SER A 284 -3.71 -9.32 -12.11
C SER A 284 -3.42 -9.01 -10.63
N TYR A 285 -3.99 -7.92 -10.15
CA TYR A 285 -3.83 -7.46 -8.78
C TYR A 285 -5.10 -6.75 -8.28
N VAL A 286 -5.27 -6.75 -6.96
CA VAL A 286 -6.38 -6.08 -6.27
C VAL A 286 -5.84 -4.89 -5.49
N ASN A 287 -6.49 -3.75 -5.64
CA ASN A 287 -6.33 -2.60 -4.74
C ASN A 287 -7.64 -2.39 -3.99
N SER A 288 -7.57 -2.38 -2.66
CA SER A 288 -8.70 -2.06 -1.79
C SER A 288 -8.33 -0.89 -0.89
N ASP A 289 -9.00 0.22 -1.11
CA ASP A 289 -8.92 1.43 -0.30
C ASP A 289 -10.15 1.52 0.62
N LYS A 290 -10.20 2.50 1.51
CA LYS A 290 -11.28 2.62 2.52
C LYS A 290 -12.67 2.76 1.90
N GLU A 291 -12.78 3.42 0.75
CA GLU A 291 -14.07 3.75 0.14
C GLU A 291 -14.31 3.02 -1.18
N VAL A 292 -13.25 2.55 -1.84
CA VAL A 292 -13.30 1.97 -3.18
C VAL A 292 -12.27 0.88 -3.37
N GLY A 293 -12.51 -0.01 -4.33
CA GLY A 293 -11.52 -1.00 -4.72
C GLY A 293 -11.55 -1.29 -6.21
N THR A 294 -10.47 -1.89 -6.70
CA THR A 294 -10.32 -2.32 -8.10
C THR A 294 -9.71 -3.70 -8.20
N LEU A 295 -10.07 -4.42 -9.26
CA LEU A 295 -9.35 -5.57 -9.77
C LEU A 295 -8.75 -5.17 -11.12
N SER A 296 -7.43 -5.19 -11.23
CA SER A 296 -6.73 -4.70 -12.41
C SER A 296 -5.85 -5.78 -13.03
N ILE A 297 -5.64 -5.68 -14.34
CA ILE A 297 -4.76 -6.57 -15.12
C ILE A 297 -3.70 -5.70 -15.77
N TYR A 298 -2.45 -6.01 -15.53
CA TYR A 298 -1.30 -5.40 -16.20
C TYR A 298 -0.78 -6.32 -17.31
N ALA A 299 -0.35 -5.74 -18.43
CA ALA A 299 0.38 -6.44 -19.48
C ALA A 299 1.45 -5.55 -20.11
N GLY A 300 2.68 -6.09 -20.19
CA GLY A 300 3.79 -5.51 -20.95
C GLY A 300 3.99 -6.27 -22.27
N THR A 301 3.84 -5.59 -23.43
CA THR A 301 3.82 -6.22 -24.74
C THR A 301 4.53 -5.39 -25.82
N ASN A 302 4.77 -5.99 -26.98
CA ASN A 302 5.27 -5.25 -28.14
C ASN A 302 4.19 -4.25 -28.64
N PRO A 303 4.57 -3.01 -29.04
CA PRO A 303 3.62 -2.03 -29.54
C PRO A 303 2.73 -2.51 -30.69
N LYS A 304 3.23 -3.42 -31.54
CA LYS A 304 2.46 -3.98 -32.67
C LYS A 304 1.36 -4.96 -32.24
N THR A 305 1.47 -5.50 -31.03
CA THR A 305 0.52 -6.49 -30.49
C THR A 305 -0.36 -5.92 -29.37
N ALA A 306 -0.21 -4.64 -29.03
CA ALA A 306 -0.91 -4.00 -27.92
C ALA A 306 -2.44 -4.17 -28.01
N ARG A 307 -3.05 -3.90 -29.17
CA ARG A 307 -4.48 -4.11 -29.41
C ARG A 307 -4.89 -5.57 -29.20
N LEU A 308 -4.15 -6.50 -29.80
CA LEU A 308 -4.45 -7.93 -29.68
C LEU A 308 -4.41 -8.39 -28.22
N VAL A 309 -3.45 -7.88 -27.43
CA VAL A 309 -3.37 -8.18 -26.00
C VAL A 309 -4.62 -7.69 -25.26
N VAL A 310 -5.07 -6.46 -25.51
CA VAL A 310 -6.32 -5.95 -24.89
C VAL A 310 -7.51 -6.83 -25.26
N ASP A 311 -7.65 -7.21 -26.54
CA ASP A 311 -8.75 -8.07 -27.01
C ASP A 311 -8.72 -9.45 -26.33
N GLU A 312 -7.53 -10.08 -26.18
CA GLU A 312 -7.39 -11.36 -25.50
C GLU A 312 -7.66 -11.27 -23.99
N LEU A 313 -7.18 -10.21 -23.32
CA LEU A 313 -7.48 -9.99 -21.91
C LEU A 313 -8.99 -9.81 -21.66
N ARG A 314 -9.67 -9.03 -22.48
CA ARG A 314 -11.13 -8.86 -22.42
C ARG A 314 -11.85 -10.19 -22.63
N ARG A 315 -11.40 -10.97 -23.62
CA ARG A 315 -11.98 -12.29 -23.93
C ARG A 315 -11.84 -13.28 -22.76
N GLU A 316 -10.69 -13.31 -22.12
CA GLU A 316 -10.50 -14.20 -20.94
C GLU A 316 -11.32 -13.75 -19.73
N VAL A 317 -11.49 -12.43 -19.54
CA VAL A 317 -12.39 -11.88 -18.51
C VAL A 317 -13.85 -12.21 -18.82
N GLU A 318 -14.29 -12.07 -20.05
CA GLU A 318 -15.66 -12.43 -20.44
C GLU A 318 -15.91 -13.94 -20.27
N LYS A 319 -14.96 -14.76 -20.69
CA LYS A 319 -15.03 -16.20 -20.51
C LYS A 319 -15.12 -16.63 -19.05
N ILE A 320 -14.33 -16.03 -18.14
CA ILE A 320 -14.44 -16.36 -16.71
C ILE A 320 -15.79 -15.91 -16.13
N ARG A 321 -16.34 -14.79 -16.61
CA ARG A 321 -17.65 -14.30 -16.18
C ARG A 321 -18.78 -15.23 -16.65
N GLU A 322 -18.76 -15.71 -17.90
CA GLU A 322 -19.81 -16.51 -18.51
C GLU A 322 -19.76 -17.99 -18.11
N GLU A 323 -18.58 -18.59 -18.19
CA GLU A 323 -18.37 -20.01 -17.88
C GLU A 323 -18.16 -20.28 -16.39
N GLY A 324 -17.82 -19.24 -15.61
CA GLY A 324 -17.47 -19.35 -14.20
C GLY A 324 -16.06 -19.93 -13.98
N ILE A 325 -15.85 -20.39 -12.76
CA ILE A 325 -14.60 -20.98 -12.27
C ILE A 325 -14.79 -22.49 -12.08
N ARG A 326 -13.83 -23.29 -12.49
CA ARG A 326 -13.83 -24.74 -12.28
C ARG A 326 -13.52 -25.02 -10.82
N GLU A 327 -14.14 -26.08 -10.26
CA GLU A 327 -13.91 -26.50 -8.87
C GLU A 327 -12.42 -26.72 -8.56
N LYS A 328 -11.66 -27.31 -9.49
CA LYS A 328 -10.22 -27.50 -9.32
C LYS A 328 -9.46 -26.18 -9.17
N GLU A 329 -9.79 -25.15 -9.96
CA GLU A 329 -9.17 -23.80 -9.85
C GLU A 329 -9.52 -23.15 -8.51
N PHE A 330 -10.77 -23.29 -8.09
CA PHE A 330 -11.24 -22.76 -6.81
C PHE A 330 -10.50 -23.37 -5.62
N LEU A 331 -10.42 -24.70 -5.56
CA LEU A 331 -9.73 -25.40 -4.47
C LEU A 331 -8.24 -25.11 -4.45
N ALA A 332 -7.59 -25.07 -5.63
CA ALA A 332 -6.17 -24.72 -5.74
C ALA A 332 -5.88 -23.27 -5.29
N SER A 333 -6.75 -22.33 -5.65
CA SER A 333 -6.60 -20.94 -5.24
C SER A 333 -6.83 -20.75 -3.73
N LYS A 334 -7.80 -21.45 -3.14
CA LYS A 334 -7.98 -21.47 -1.67
C LYS A 334 -6.73 -21.99 -0.96
N ALA A 335 -6.20 -23.13 -1.41
CA ALA A 335 -4.96 -23.68 -0.84
C ALA A 335 -3.78 -22.71 -0.94
N GLN A 336 -3.68 -21.97 -2.05
CA GLN A 336 -2.62 -20.98 -2.26
C GLN A 336 -2.78 -19.77 -1.34
N LEU A 337 -4.00 -19.28 -1.10
CA LEU A 337 -4.27 -18.23 -0.14
C LEU A 337 -3.90 -18.64 1.29
N LEU A 338 -4.28 -19.86 1.69
CA LEU A 338 -3.93 -20.42 3.00
C LEU A 338 -2.40 -20.52 3.17
N SER A 339 -1.70 -21.06 2.17
CA SER A 339 -0.23 -21.16 2.20
C SER A 339 0.43 -19.78 2.26
N SER A 340 -0.07 -18.80 1.52
CA SER A 340 0.45 -17.42 1.55
C SER A 340 0.26 -16.75 2.91
N LEU A 341 -0.85 -17.03 3.59
CA LEU A 341 -1.07 -16.58 4.96
C LEU A 341 -0.04 -17.20 5.91
N GLU A 342 0.13 -18.52 5.88
CA GLU A 342 1.07 -19.23 6.75
C GLU A 342 2.52 -18.74 6.53
N PHE A 343 2.96 -18.62 5.28
CA PHE A 343 4.30 -18.06 4.98
C PHE A 343 4.46 -16.62 5.49
N GLY A 344 3.40 -15.80 5.37
CA GLY A 344 3.40 -14.44 5.94
C GLY A 344 3.53 -14.43 7.46
N LEU A 345 3.01 -15.45 8.15
CA LEU A 345 3.08 -15.58 9.59
C LEU A 345 4.46 -16.01 10.12
N GLU A 346 5.39 -16.45 9.26
CA GLU A 346 6.77 -16.72 9.64
C GLU A 346 7.60 -15.43 9.82
N SER A 347 7.15 -14.30 9.27
CA SER A 347 7.83 -13.01 9.32
C SER A 347 7.27 -12.09 10.41
N THR A 348 8.12 -11.64 11.32
CA THR A 348 7.74 -10.62 12.33
C THR A 348 7.28 -9.32 11.70
N SER A 349 7.88 -8.90 10.59
CA SER A 349 7.50 -7.68 9.86
C SER A 349 6.11 -7.82 9.20
N SER A 350 5.80 -8.97 8.60
CA SER A 350 4.48 -9.23 8.00
C SER A 350 3.40 -9.29 9.08
N ARG A 351 3.67 -9.94 10.22
CA ARG A 351 2.77 -9.94 11.38
C ARG A 351 2.55 -8.52 11.92
N MET A 352 3.62 -7.74 12.11
CA MET A 352 3.55 -6.35 12.57
C MET A 352 2.70 -5.50 11.63
N SER A 353 2.89 -5.66 10.31
CA SER A 353 2.09 -4.96 9.30
C SER A 353 0.62 -5.38 9.32
N ARG A 354 0.32 -6.67 9.49
CA ARG A 354 -1.05 -7.17 9.63
C ARG A 354 -1.76 -6.55 10.86
N LEU A 355 -1.08 -6.53 12.01
CA LEU A 355 -1.61 -5.94 13.23
C LEU A 355 -1.86 -4.44 13.08
N GLY A 356 -0.85 -3.71 12.60
CA GLY A 356 -0.90 -2.26 12.42
C GLY A 356 -2.01 -1.84 11.45
N ARG A 357 -2.07 -2.46 10.27
CA ARG A 357 -3.12 -2.18 9.27
C ARG A 357 -4.52 -2.56 9.75
N GLY A 358 -4.68 -3.71 10.42
CA GLY A 358 -5.96 -4.13 10.98
C GLY A 358 -6.48 -3.12 12.00
N MET A 359 -5.65 -2.72 12.95
CA MET A 359 -6.02 -1.74 13.97
C MET A 359 -6.23 -0.33 13.38
N LEU A 360 -5.41 0.08 12.40
CA LEU A 360 -5.49 1.40 11.79
C LEU A 360 -6.74 1.58 10.93
N PHE A 361 -7.05 0.62 10.08
CA PHE A 361 -8.09 0.75 9.06
C PHE A 361 -9.43 0.18 9.48
N LEU A 362 -9.42 -0.94 10.22
CA LEU A 362 -10.63 -1.67 10.61
C LEU A 362 -10.96 -1.53 12.10
N ASN A 363 -10.11 -0.83 12.85
CA ASN A 363 -10.22 -0.68 14.31
C ASN A 363 -10.31 -2.02 15.06
N SER A 364 -9.80 -3.08 14.45
CA SER A 364 -9.79 -4.43 15.00
C SER A 364 -8.74 -5.29 14.30
N VAL A 365 -8.22 -6.29 14.98
CA VAL A 365 -7.32 -7.27 14.40
C VAL A 365 -8.00 -8.63 14.41
N LYS A 366 -8.21 -9.20 13.23
CA LYS A 366 -8.72 -10.57 13.09
C LYS A 366 -7.65 -11.56 13.54
N SER A 367 -8.06 -12.57 14.31
CA SER A 367 -7.16 -13.68 14.65
C SER A 367 -6.82 -14.49 13.38
N VAL A 368 -5.75 -15.30 13.47
CA VAL A 368 -5.36 -16.17 12.36
C VAL A 368 -6.47 -17.18 12.09
N GLU A 369 -7.04 -17.75 13.16
CA GLU A 369 -8.13 -18.71 13.10
C GLU A 369 -9.37 -18.11 12.40
N GLU A 370 -9.71 -16.85 12.73
CA GLU A 370 -10.81 -16.14 12.07
C GLU A 370 -10.55 -15.92 10.58
N ILE A 371 -9.30 -15.61 10.20
CA ILE A 371 -8.93 -15.44 8.78
C ILE A 371 -9.03 -16.78 8.03
N LEU A 372 -8.51 -17.86 8.62
CA LEU A 372 -8.59 -19.21 8.06
C LEU A 372 -10.05 -19.62 7.85
N GLU A 373 -10.88 -19.45 8.88
CA GLU A 373 -12.32 -19.78 8.83
C GLU A 373 -13.04 -18.98 7.72
N ARG A 374 -12.72 -17.70 7.55
CA ARG A 374 -13.30 -16.85 6.49
C ARG A 374 -12.91 -17.33 5.10
N ILE A 375 -11.63 -17.69 4.90
CA ILE A 375 -11.17 -18.24 3.62
C ILE A 375 -11.87 -19.59 3.34
N GLU A 376 -11.99 -20.45 4.34
CA GLU A 376 -12.65 -21.74 4.20
C GLU A 376 -14.15 -21.59 3.88
N LYS A 377 -14.83 -20.60 4.42
CA LYS A 377 -16.25 -20.35 4.18
C LYS A 377 -16.57 -19.77 2.80
N VAL A 378 -15.57 -19.27 2.06
CA VAL A 378 -15.85 -18.78 0.70
C VAL A 378 -16.46 -19.89 -0.15
N SER A 379 -17.59 -19.59 -0.75
CA SER A 379 -18.39 -20.50 -1.58
C SER A 379 -18.28 -20.16 -3.07
N MET A 380 -18.73 -21.08 -3.94
CA MET A 380 -18.85 -20.82 -5.37
C MET A 380 -19.91 -19.75 -5.69
N GLU A 381 -20.86 -19.52 -4.80
CA GLU A 381 -21.85 -18.46 -4.92
C GLU A 381 -21.23 -17.09 -4.68
N ASP A 382 -20.34 -16.97 -3.68
CA ASP A 382 -19.56 -15.75 -3.46
C ASP A 382 -18.69 -15.42 -4.66
N ILE A 383 -18.04 -16.43 -5.24
CA ILE A 383 -17.24 -16.27 -6.47
C ILE A 383 -18.12 -15.74 -7.62
N LYS A 384 -19.30 -16.34 -7.83
CA LYS A 384 -20.22 -15.89 -8.88
C LYS A 384 -20.67 -14.44 -8.65
N TYR A 385 -20.89 -14.05 -7.41
CA TYR A 385 -21.22 -12.67 -7.06
C TYR A 385 -20.07 -11.73 -7.42
N VAL A 386 -18.84 -12.08 -7.04
CA VAL A 386 -17.63 -11.27 -7.35
C VAL A 386 -17.43 -11.12 -8.85
N LEU A 387 -17.53 -12.20 -9.63
CA LEU A 387 -17.39 -12.16 -11.09
C LEU A 387 -18.41 -11.20 -11.72
N ASN A 388 -19.67 -11.26 -11.28
CA ASN A 388 -20.70 -10.36 -11.76
C ASN A 388 -20.48 -8.90 -11.31
N HIS A 389 -20.04 -8.68 -10.06
CA HIS A 389 -19.77 -7.33 -9.58
C HIS A 389 -18.63 -6.67 -10.35
N CYS A 390 -17.51 -7.38 -10.49
CA CYS A 390 -16.31 -6.83 -11.11
C CYS A 390 -16.44 -6.69 -12.63
N PHE A 391 -17.00 -7.69 -13.32
CA PHE A 391 -16.90 -7.82 -14.77
C PHE A 391 -18.20 -7.54 -15.54
N LEU A 392 -19.23 -6.99 -14.88
CA LEU A 392 -20.46 -6.56 -15.57
C LEU A 392 -20.25 -5.33 -16.45
N ARG A 393 -19.29 -4.48 -16.09
CA ARG A 393 -19.00 -3.23 -16.78
C ARG A 393 -17.69 -3.35 -17.57
N GLU A 394 -17.60 -2.57 -18.64
CA GLU A 394 -16.35 -2.41 -19.36
C GLU A 394 -15.25 -1.88 -18.44
N PRO A 395 -13.99 -2.32 -18.59
CA PRO A 395 -12.87 -1.82 -17.81
C PRO A 395 -12.51 -0.38 -18.20
N SER A 396 -11.86 0.33 -17.29
CA SER A 396 -10.99 1.44 -17.66
C SER A 396 -9.74 0.88 -18.33
N ILE A 397 -9.36 1.41 -19.48
CA ILE A 397 -8.16 1.01 -20.21
C ILE A 397 -7.15 2.15 -20.15
N SER A 398 -5.97 1.84 -19.64
CA SER A 398 -4.82 2.75 -19.61
C SER A 398 -3.71 2.18 -20.50
N ILE A 399 -3.21 3.00 -21.44
CA ILE A 399 -2.18 2.58 -22.40
C ILE A 399 -1.02 3.59 -22.39
N LEU A 400 0.20 3.09 -22.23
CA LEU A 400 1.44 3.82 -22.45
C LEU A 400 2.22 3.11 -23.56
N ALA A 401 2.38 3.77 -24.72
CA ALA A 401 3.00 3.19 -25.91
C ALA A 401 3.43 4.29 -26.89
N PRO A 402 4.25 4.00 -27.92
CA PRO A 402 4.59 4.99 -28.96
C PRO A 402 3.38 5.52 -29.73
N ASN A 403 2.31 4.74 -29.81
CA ASN A 403 1.07 5.06 -30.52
C ASN A 403 -0.18 4.76 -29.68
N ALA A 404 -0.09 4.99 -28.38
CA ALA A 404 -1.12 4.63 -27.41
C ALA A 404 -2.52 5.19 -27.77
N LYS A 405 -2.59 6.44 -28.19
CA LYS A 405 -3.84 7.10 -28.57
C LYS A 405 -4.50 6.46 -29.81
N ALA A 406 -3.68 6.05 -30.80
CA ALA A 406 -4.19 5.36 -31.97
C ALA A 406 -4.72 3.97 -31.61
N VAL A 407 -3.97 3.22 -30.77
CA VAL A 407 -4.40 1.91 -30.27
C VAL A 407 -5.71 2.04 -29.48
N LEU A 408 -5.83 3.03 -28.60
CA LEU A 408 -7.04 3.24 -27.81
C LEU A 408 -8.26 3.56 -28.72
N ALA A 409 -8.10 4.43 -29.69
CA ALA A 409 -9.17 4.78 -30.66
C ALA A 409 -9.64 3.59 -31.52
N GLU A 410 -8.81 2.58 -31.72
CA GLU A 410 -9.18 1.34 -32.42
C GLU A 410 -9.93 0.34 -31.51
N ILE A 411 -9.81 0.48 -30.19
CA ILE A 411 -10.43 -0.38 -29.18
C ILE A 411 -11.82 0.15 -28.79
N GLU A 412 -12.01 1.47 -28.77
CA GLU A 412 -13.29 2.15 -28.52
C GLU A 412 -14.26 2.02 -29.70
#